data_3f32572e102a159b3afe470b98900ae7
#
_entry.id   3f32572e102a159b3afe470b98900ae7
#
_cell.length_a   1.000
_cell.length_b   1.000
_cell.length_c   1.000
_cell.angle_alpha   90.00
_cell.angle_beta   90.00
_cell.angle_gamma   90.00
#
_symmetry.space_group_name_H-M   'P 1'
#
loop_
_entity.id
_entity.type
_entity.pdbx_description
1 polymer ?
#
loop_
_entity_poly.entity_id
_entity_poly.type
_entity_poly.pdbx_seq_one_letter_code
_entity_poly.pdbx_strand_id
1 'polypeptide(L)'
;MDIIKTAVIGSGFMGSAHIEALRRVGMVEVNAIASNDMKRARELARAFSIPKMYSTWRDLMLDPEIQAVHNCTPNNLHFEINREAIRSGKHILSEKPLTINSRESAELLKLTRRKAVVNAINFNYRFYPLIQHARQLAASGDLGEIYLIHGHYLQDWLYYDTDYNWRLEEGISGTSRAVADIGSHWCDLVQFITGLRISRVFADLVTFHKTREKPRQAVETFKGKEKKGTGRANKIPIHTEDAASVLLQFENGARGVFTVSQVSAGRKNHLWFEIDGSHKALAWNQEEPNQLWLGYREKGNEIIIKDPSLLDKKARPYAHYPGGHPEGYPDGPKNLFIDFYNFIRSGKNPLKIQPDFPTFAEGHWEIKMVEAVLESHRSQKWVDLK
;
A
#
# COMPACT_ATOMS: atom_id res chain seq x y z
N MET A 1 -0.06 -0.34 -31.39
CA MET A 1 0.59 -0.15 -30.05
C MET A 1 0.84 -1.54 -29.51
N ASP A 2 2.08 -1.79 -29.09
CA ASP A 2 2.49 -3.14 -28.67
C ASP A 2 1.97 -3.47 -27.26
N ILE A 3 1.63 -4.74 -27.06
CA ILE A 3 1.23 -5.27 -25.74
C ILE A 3 2.48 -5.31 -24.85
N ILE A 4 2.38 -4.77 -23.64
CA ILE A 4 3.47 -4.85 -22.66
C ILE A 4 3.44 -6.22 -22.00
N LYS A 5 4.54 -6.96 -22.14
CA LYS A 5 4.74 -8.23 -21.44
C LYS A 5 5.28 -7.97 -20.03
N THR A 6 4.53 -8.39 -19.04
CA THR A 6 4.87 -8.24 -17.62
C THR A 6 5.00 -9.57 -16.91
N ALA A 7 5.67 -9.55 -15.77
CA ALA A 7 5.80 -10.72 -14.91
C ALA A 7 5.46 -10.38 -13.44
N VAL A 8 5.02 -11.40 -12.70
CA VAL A 8 4.76 -11.29 -11.26
C VAL A 8 5.76 -12.15 -10.49
N ILE A 9 6.42 -11.56 -9.51
CA ILE A 9 7.37 -12.23 -8.62
C ILE A 9 6.72 -12.42 -7.25
N GLY A 10 6.48 -13.66 -6.88
CA GLY A 10 5.74 -14.05 -5.67
C GLY A 10 4.37 -14.64 -6.00
N SER A 11 4.07 -15.82 -5.44
CA SER A 11 2.82 -16.56 -5.64
C SER A 11 1.88 -16.48 -4.43
N GLY A 12 2.13 -15.55 -3.49
CA GLY A 12 1.29 -15.31 -2.33
C GLY A 12 -0.03 -14.60 -2.67
N PHE A 13 -0.76 -14.14 -1.63
CA PHE A 13 -2.01 -13.41 -1.78
C PHE A 13 -1.87 -12.21 -2.74
N MET A 14 -0.84 -11.36 -2.53
CA MET A 14 -0.64 -10.18 -3.40
C MET A 14 -0.25 -10.56 -4.82
N GLY A 15 0.51 -11.65 -5.02
CA GLY A 15 0.80 -12.15 -6.38
C GLY A 15 -0.46 -12.51 -7.15
N SER A 16 -1.39 -13.23 -6.51
CA SER A 16 -2.70 -13.55 -7.10
C SER A 16 -3.53 -12.31 -7.39
N ALA A 17 -3.59 -11.37 -6.43
CA ALA A 17 -4.33 -10.12 -6.58
C ALA A 17 -3.77 -9.22 -7.71
N HIS A 18 -2.43 -9.17 -7.85
CA HIS A 18 -1.80 -8.44 -8.96
C HIS A 18 -2.10 -9.09 -10.32
N ILE A 19 -2.05 -10.41 -10.43
CA ILE A 19 -2.38 -11.10 -11.67
C ILE A 19 -3.84 -10.82 -12.07
N GLU A 20 -4.76 -10.90 -11.12
CA GLU A 20 -6.19 -10.60 -11.37
C GLU A 20 -6.37 -9.15 -11.83
N ALA A 21 -5.79 -8.19 -11.13
CA ALA A 21 -5.88 -6.79 -11.50
C ALA A 21 -5.27 -6.51 -12.88
N LEU A 22 -4.10 -7.09 -13.20
CA LEU A 22 -3.43 -6.98 -14.50
C LEU A 22 -4.30 -7.50 -15.65
N ARG A 23 -5.07 -8.57 -15.43
CA ARG A 23 -6.02 -9.10 -16.44
C ARG A 23 -7.12 -8.10 -16.80
N ARG A 24 -7.37 -7.12 -15.95
CA ARG A 24 -8.38 -6.06 -16.14
C ARG A 24 -7.80 -4.77 -16.73
N VAL A 25 -6.47 -4.64 -16.93
CA VAL A 25 -5.82 -3.40 -17.41
C VAL A 25 -5.81 -3.38 -18.92
N GLY A 26 -6.04 -4.11 -19.73
CA GLY A 26 -5.93 -4.03 -21.20
C GLY A 26 -4.53 -3.62 -21.73
N MET A 27 -4.12 -4.15 -22.85
CA MET A 27 -2.82 -3.93 -23.49
C MET A 27 -1.61 -4.33 -22.63
N VAL A 28 -1.81 -5.21 -21.63
CA VAL A 28 -0.79 -5.79 -20.77
C VAL A 28 -1.02 -7.31 -20.72
N GLU A 29 0.04 -8.06 -20.85
CA GLU A 29 0.03 -9.51 -20.79
C GLU A 29 0.90 -9.99 -19.63
N VAL A 30 0.31 -10.79 -18.72
CA VAL A 30 1.08 -11.49 -17.69
C VAL A 30 1.74 -12.70 -18.35
N ASN A 31 2.99 -12.53 -18.77
CA ASN A 31 3.74 -13.51 -19.54
C ASN A 31 4.56 -14.49 -18.67
N ALA A 32 4.85 -14.12 -17.42
CA ALA A 32 5.62 -14.97 -16.52
C ALA A 32 5.24 -14.79 -15.05
N ILE A 33 5.50 -15.85 -14.28
CA ILE A 33 5.49 -15.84 -12.81
C ILE A 33 6.79 -16.44 -12.29
N ALA A 34 7.39 -15.83 -11.26
CA ALA A 34 8.51 -16.39 -10.53
C ALA A 34 8.15 -16.64 -9.07
N SER A 35 8.49 -17.82 -8.57
CA SER A 35 8.27 -18.19 -7.16
C SER A 35 9.18 -19.34 -6.75
N ASN A 36 9.63 -19.33 -5.48
CA ASN A 36 10.28 -20.49 -4.87
C ASN A 36 9.27 -21.61 -4.53
N ASP A 37 7.97 -21.30 -4.41
CA ASP A 37 6.89 -22.29 -4.32
C ASP A 37 6.39 -22.62 -5.73
N MET A 38 7.05 -23.57 -6.38
CA MET A 38 6.71 -24.00 -7.73
C MET A 38 5.36 -24.71 -7.85
N LYS A 39 4.85 -25.29 -6.75
CA LYS A 39 3.52 -25.90 -6.75
C LYS A 39 2.47 -24.81 -6.92
N ARG A 40 2.52 -23.80 -6.07
CA ARG A 40 1.59 -22.66 -6.12
C ARG A 40 1.76 -21.83 -7.39
N ALA A 41 2.99 -21.63 -7.87
CA ALA A 41 3.24 -20.96 -9.14
C ALA A 41 2.55 -21.70 -10.31
N ARG A 42 2.61 -23.04 -10.33
CA ARG A 42 1.95 -23.87 -11.36
C ARG A 42 0.42 -23.78 -11.28
N GLU A 43 -0.15 -23.75 -10.07
CA GLU A 43 -1.59 -23.58 -9.86
C GLU A 43 -2.06 -22.23 -10.41
N LEU A 44 -1.35 -21.12 -10.07
CA LEU A 44 -1.65 -19.80 -10.59
C LEU A 44 -1.43 -19.70 -12.11
N ALA A 45 -0.34 -20.25 -12.62
CA ALA A 45 -0.06 -20.24 -14.06
C ALA A 45 -1.16 -20.94 -14.86
N ARG A 46 -1.68 -22.06 -14.36
CA ARG A 46 -2.82 -22.75 -14.98
C ARG A 46 -4.12 -21.93 -14.87
N ALA A 47 -4.44 -21.44 -13.67
CA ALA A 47 -5.66 -20.67 -13.43
C ALA A 47 -5.74 -19.40 -14.28
N PHE A 48 -4.62 -18.75 -14.50
CA PHE A 48 -4.52 -17.48 -15.23
C PHE A 48 -3.85 -17.63 -16.62
N SER A 49 -3.64 -18.85 -17.14
CA SER A 49 -3.03 -19.09 -18.44
C SER A 49 -1.72 -18.33 -18.65
N ILE A 50 -0.81 -18.37 -17.66
CA ILE A 50 0.50 -17.72 -17.73
C ILE A 50 1.49 -18.68 -18.40
N PRO A 51 2.13 -18.30 -19.51
CA PRO A 51 2.90 -19.25 -20.33
C PRO A 51 4.25 -19.65 -19.72
N LYS A 52 4.90 -18.76 -18.96
CA LYS A 52 6.25 -18.99 -18.42
C LYS A 52 6.27 -19.04 -16.90
N MET A 53 7.08 -19.94 -16.35
CA MET A 53 7.33 -20.07 -14.92
C MET A 53 8.82 -20.14 -14.64
N TYR A 54 9.27 -19.41 -13.61
CA TYR A 54 10.64 -19.39 -13.14
C TYR A 54 10.71 -19.80 -11.67
N SER A 55 11.66 -20.66 -11.32
CA SER A 55 11.90 -21.06 -9.93
C SER A 55 12.65 -19.97 -9.14
N THR A 56 13.32 -19.07 -9.85
CA THR A 56 14.00 -17.93 -9.25
C THR A 56 13.62 -16.62 -9.97
N TRP A 57 13.55 -15.54 -9.23
CA TRP A 57 13.35 -14.22 -9.81
C TRP A 57 14.57 -13.77 -10.65
N ARG A 58 15.77 -14.31 -10.36
CA ARG A 58 17.01 -13.99 -11.10
C ARG A 58 16.92 -14.47 -12.55
N ASP A 59 16.44 -15.67 -12.78
CA ASP A 59 16.26 -16.20 -14.13
C ASP A 59 15.20 -15.39 -14.90
N LEU A 60 14.11 -14.98 -14.23
CA LEU A 60 13.10 -14.11 -14.82
C LEU A 60 13.70 -12.76 -15.26
N MET A 61 14.61 -12.17 -14.47
CA MET A 61 15.24 -10.89 -14.83
C MET A 61 16.07 -10.95 -16.11
N LEU A 62 16.54 -12.13 -16.50
CA LEU A 62 17.30 -12.37 -17.74
C LEU A 62 16.40 -12.51 -18.97
N ASP A 63 15.08 -12.72 -18.80
CA ASP A 63 14.16 -12.86 -19.95
C ASP A 63 14.00 -11.51 -20.67
N PRO A 64 14.46 -11.39 -21.94
CA PRO A 64 14.39 -10.13 -22.71
C PRO A 64 12.97 -9.75 -23.12
N GLU A 65 12.02 -10.70 -23.11
CA GLU A 65 10.63 -10.40 -23.45
C GLU A 65 9.89 -9.66 -22.33
N ILE A 66 10.35 -9.75 -21.08
CA ILE A 66 9.71 -9.11 -19.94
C ILE A 66 10.15 -7.65 -19.84
N GLN A 67 9.20 -6.73 -20.01
CA GLN A 67 9.43 -5.28 -19.98
C GLN A 67 9.17 -4.69 -18.60
N ALA A 68 8.22 -5.25 -17.83
CA ALA A 68 7.87 -4.79 -16.50
C ALA A 68 7.73 -5.96 -15.53
N VAL A 69 7.97 -5.72 -14.25
CA VAL A 69 7.79 -6.72 -13.19
C VAL A 69 6.98 -6.16 -12.03
N HIS A 70 6.16 -7.00 -11.42
CA HIS A 70 5.47 -6.75 -10.17
C HIS A 70 6.14 -7.53 -9.06
N ASN A 71 6.67 -6.83 -8.05
CA ASN A 71 7.31 -7.47 -6.91
C ASN A 71 6.31 -7.65 -5.77
N CYS A 72 5.82 -8.88 -5.61
CA CYS A 72 4.83 -9.29 -4.61
C CYS A 72 5.43 -10.27 -3.58
N THR A 73 6.73 -10.16 -3.32
CA THR A 73 7.46 -11.02 -2.38
C THR A 73 7.32 -10.52 -0.92
N PRO A 74 7.83 -11.25 0.08
CA PRO A 74 8.00 -10.70 1.43
C PRO A 74 8.97 -9.51 1.47
N ASN A 75 8.79 -8.63 2.47
CA ASN A 75 9.43 -7.32 2.56
C ASN A 75 10.97 -7.35 2.42
N ASN A 76 11.63 -8.33 3.04
CA ASN A 76 13.09 -8.47 3.02
C ASN A 76 13.68 -8.76 1.63
N LEU A 77 12.86 -9.17 0.67
CA LEU A 77 13.29 -9.41 -0.71
C LEU A 77 13.04 -8.20 -1.62
N HIS A 78 12.29 -7.21 -1.16
CA HIS A 78 11.93 -6.06 -1.99
C HIS A 78 13.16 -5.32 -2.51
N PHE A 79 14.12 -5.04 -1.64
CA PHE A 79 15.33 -4.30 -2.01
C PHE A 79 16.10 -4.97 -3.15
N GLU A 80 16.46 -6.24 -3.01
CA GLU A 80 17.27 -6.94 -4.02
C GLU A 80 16.56 -7.04 -5.36
N ILE A 81 15.27 -7.42 -5.34
CA ILE A 81 14.47 -7.59 -6.55
C ILE A 81 14.26 -6.25 -7.26
N ASN A 82 13.89 -5.20 -6.52
CA ASN A 82 13.69 -3.87 -7.07
C ASN A 82 14.99 -3.30 -7.67
N ARG A 83 16.12 -3.51 -6.96
CA ARG A 83 17.45 -3.10 -7.43
C ARG A 83 17.81 -3.78 -8.75
N GLU A 84 17.59 -5.08 -8.84
CA GLU A 84 17.92 -5.84 -10.06
C GLU A 84 17.00 -5.49 -11.21
N ALA A 85 15.70 -5.28 -10.98
CA ALA A 85 14.78 -4.81 -12.01
C ALA A 85 15.24 -3.49 -12.64
N ILE A 86 15.63 -2.51 -11.80
CA ILE A 86 16.15 -1.23 -12.27
C ILE A 86 17.47 -1.41 -13.06
N ARG A 87 18.38 -2.28 -12.58
CA ARG A 87 19.66 -2.54 -13.27
C ARG A 87 19.47 -3.20 -14.62
N SER A 88 18.55 -4.14 -14.72
CA SER A 88 18.17 -4.85 -15.94
C SER A 88 17.31 -4.01 -16.90
N GLY A 89 16.98 -2.75 -16.53
CA GLY A 89 16.18 -1.85 -17.36
C GLY A 89 14.70 -2.20 -17.42
N LYS A 90 14.20 -3.07 -16.52
CA LYS A 90 12.79 -3.42 -16.43
C LYS A 90 12.03 -2.42 -15.59
N HIS A 91 10.85 -1.98 -16.05
CA HIS A 91 9.92 -1.21 -15.25
C HIS A 91 9.48 -2.02 -14.03
N ILE A 92 9.24 -1.35 -12.90
CA ILE A 92 8.97 -2.04 -11.62
C ILE A 92 7.80 -1.43 -10.85
N LEU A 93 6.85 -2.26 -10.48
CA LEU A 93 5.84 -1.95 -9.48
C LEU A 93 6.06 -2.86 -8.27
N SER A 94 6.39 -2.26 -7.13
CA SER A 94 6.71 -2.99 -5.91
C SER A 94 5.56 -2.96 -4.92
N GLU A 95 5.38 -4.05 -4.20
CA GLU A 95 4.58 -4.03 -2.98
C GLU A 95 5.22 -3.15 -1.90
N LYS A 96 4.37 -2.65 -1.02
CA LYS A 96 4.77 -1.90 0.17
C LYS A 96 5.07 -2.86 1.34
N PRO A 97 5.90 -2.45 2.29
CA PRO A 97 6.78 -1.28 2.27
C PRO A 97 7.87 -1.42 1.20
N LEU A 98 8.40 -0.31 0.71
CA LEU A 98 9.41 -0.34 -0.38
C LEU A 98 10.63 -1.18 -0.02
N THR A 99 11.09 -1.09 1.23
CA THR A 99 12.18 -1.86 1.83
C THR A 99 11.93 -2.00 3.33
N ILE A 100 12.78 -2.70 4.05
CA ILE A 100 12.69 -2.84 5.51
C ILE A 100 13.41 -1.73 6.29
N ASN A 101 14.15 -0.83 5.61
CA ASN A 101 14.85 0.31 6.23
C ASN A 101 15.14 1.42 5.20
N SER A 102 15.39 2.64 5.70
CA SER A 102 15.60 3.82 4.86
C SER A 102 16.93 3.82 4.10
N ARG A 103 17.96 3.10 4.56
CA ARG A 103 19.23 2.99 3.85
C ARG A 103 19.04 2.26 2.51
N GLU A 104 18.31 1.16 2.51
CA GLU A 104 17.99 0.41 1.29
C GLU A 104 17.11 1.22 0.33
N SER A 105 16.07 1.87 0.84
CA SER A 105 15.20 2.70 -0.01
C SER A 105 15.93 3.92 -0.59
N ALA A 106 16.87 4.52 0.15
CA ALA A 106 17.72 5.58 -0.36
C ALA A 106 18.65 5.12 -1.51
N GLU A 107 19.16 3.87 -1.45
CA GLU A 107 19.93 3.29 -2.55
C GLU A 107 19.05 3.10 -3.79
N LEU A 108 17.82 2.60 -3.64
CA LEU A 108 16.88 2.47 -4.75
C LEU A 108 16.59 3.83 -5.39
N LEU A 109 16.38 4.90 -4.60
CA LEU A 109 16.18 6.24 -5.12
C LEU A 109 17.40 6.75 -5.93
N LYS A 110 18.62 6.48 -5.48
CA LYS A 110 19.82 6.85 -6.25
C LYS A 110 19.86 6.12 -7.60
N LEU A 111 19.41 4.88 -7.67
CA LEU A 111 19.35 4.12 -8.91
C LEU A 111 18.27 4.64 -9.86
N THR A 112 17.05 4.93 -9.36
CA THR A 112 15.96 5.46 -10.20
C THR A 112 16.29 6.82 -10.81
N ARG A 113 17.10 7.65 -10.15
CA ARG A 113 17.57 8.94 -10.68
C ARG A 113 18.58 8.81 -11.82
N ARG A 114 19.12 7.61 -12.05
CA ARG A 114 20.16 7.35 -13.08
C ARG A 114 19.68 6.48 -14.24
N LYS A 115 18.52 5.89 -14.11
CA LYS A 115 17.93 4.96 -15.08
C LYS A 115 16.52 5.43 -15.44
N ALA A 116 16.24 5.53 -16.73
CA ALA A 116 14.91 5.89 -17.23
C ALA A 116 13.91 4.71 -17.09
N VAL A 117 13.82 4.16 -15.89
CA VAL A 117 12.93 3.06 -15.53
C VAL A 117 11.75 3.61 -14.77
N VAL A 118 10.55 3.33 -15.26
CA VAL A 118 9.31 3.67 -14.52
C VAL A 118 9.22 2.80 -13.29
N ASN A 119 9.05 3.42 -12.14
CA ASN A 119 8.93 2.73 -10.86
C ASN A 119 7.68 3.20 -10.12
N ALA A 120 7.00 2.28 -9.45
CA ALA A 120 5.82 2.55 -8.65
C ALA A 120 5.83 1.70 -7.38
N ILE A 121 5.12 2.19 -6.35
CA ILE A 121 4.83 1.46 -5.11
C ILE A 121 3.32 1.30 -4.93
N ASN A 122 2.87 0.15 -4.43
CA ASN A 122 1.46 -0.20 -4.38
C ASN A 122 0.72 0.47 -3.21
N PHE A 123 0.63 1.80 -3.20
CA PHE A 123 -0.30 2.55 -2.35
C PHE A 123 -1.66 2.66 -3.05
N ASN A 124 -2.31 1.54 -3.21
CA ASN A 124 -3.52 1.36 -4.00
C ASN A 124 -4.75 2.11 -3.47
N TYR A 125 -4.79 2.49 -2.18
CA TYR A 125 -5.92 3.26 -1.63
C TYR A 125 -6.06 4.65 -2.26
N ARG A 126 -4.99 5.24 -2.78
CA ARG A 126 -5.07 6.49 -3.55
C ARG A 126 -6.01 6.41 -4.76
N PHE A 127 -6.24 5.20 -5.27
CA PHE A 127 -6.90 4.95 -6.56
C PHE A 127 -8.38 4.56 -6.46
N TYR A 128 -8.98 4.74 -5.28
CA TYR A 128 -10.41 4.70 -5.15
C TYR A 128 -11.03 5.97 -5.73
N PRO A 129 -12.17 5.88 -6.47
CA PRO A 129 -12.79 7.04 -7.14
C PRO A 129 -13.05 8.23 -6.21
N LEU A 130 -13.58 7.95 -5.00
CA LEU A 130 -13.90 9.02 -4.03
C LEU A 130 -12.65 9.57 -3.34
N ILE A 131 -11.55 8.84 -3.25
CA ILE A 131 -10.26 9.38 -2.80
C ILE A 131 -9.69 10.35 -3.84
N GLN A 132 -9.76 10.01 -5.12
CA GLN A 132 -9.36 10.92 -6.19
C GLN A 132 -10.23 12.19 -6.19
N HIS A 133 -11.52 12.05 -5.90
CA HIS A 133 -12.42 13.20 -5.76
C HIS A 133 -12.08 14.04 -4.52
N ALA A 134 -11.84 13.43 -3.36
CA ALA A 134 -11.40 14.11 -2.14
C ALA A 134 -10.10 14.92 -2.36
N ARG A 135 -9.13 14.36 -3.10
CA ARG A 135 -7.92 15.08 -3.53
C ARG A 135 -8.25 16.34 -4.34
N GLN A 136 -9.22 16.26 -5.26
CA GLN A 136 -9.60 17.43 -6.05
C GLN A 136 -10.29 18.49 -5.18
N LEU A 137 -11.14 18.10 -4.23
CA LEU A 137 -11.76 19.03 -3.27
C LEU A 137 -10.70 19.75 -2.42
N ALA A 138 -9.67 19.05 -1.97
CA ALA A 138 -8.55 19.68 -1.25
C ALA A 138 -7.73 20.61 -2.18
N ALA A 139 -7.39 20.15 -3.36
CA ALA A 139 -6.56 20.90 -4.32
C ALA A 139 -7.26 22.14 -4.90
N SER A 140 -8.60 22.16 -4.97
CA SER A 140 -9.38 23.33 -5.40
C SER A 140 -9.52 24.40 -4.31
N GLY A 141 -9.09 24.10 -3.07
CA GLY A 141 -9.29 24.98 -1.91
C GLY A 141 -10.69 24.89 -1.29
N ASP A 142 -11.51 23.95 -1.72
CA ASP A 142 -12.88 23.74 -1.22
C ASP A 142 -12.93 23.46 0.30
N LEU A 143 -11.89 22.82 0.85
CA LEU A 143 -11.77 22.58 2.28
C LEU A 143 -11.30 23.84 3.06
N GLY A 144 -10.72 24.82 2.37
CA GLY A 144 -10.04 25.95 2.99
C GLY A 144 -8.70 25.54 3.61
N GLU A 145 -8.28 26.24 4.66
CA GLU A 145 -7.09 25.90 5.44
C GLU A 145 -7.35 24.64 6.26
N ILE A 146 -6.47 23.64 6.13
CA ILE A 146 -6.58 22.40 6.89
C ILE A 146 -6.08 22.61 8.31
N TYR A 147 -6.92 22.27 9.30
CA TYR A 147 -6.65 22.41 10.73
C TYR A 147 -6.28 21.09 11.41
N LEU A 148 -7.11 20.05 11.19
CA LEU A 148 -6.96 18.76 11.85
C LEU A 148 -7.15 17.62 10.86
N ILE A 149 -6.33 16.57 10.99
CA ILE A 149 -6.45 15.32 10.24
C ILE A 149 -6.40 14.18 11.23
N HIS A 150 -7.46 13.38 11.31
CA HIS A 150 -7.49 12.30 12.28
C HIS A 150 -8.12 11.01 11.73
N GLY A 151 -7.82 9.89 12.41
CA GLY A 151 -8.39 8.62 11.98
C GLY A 151 -7.69 7.39 12.50
N HIS A 152 -7.92 6.30 11.80
CA HIS A 152 -7.36 5.01 12.20
C HIS A 152 -7.29 4.02 11.04
N TYR A 153 -6.48 2.96 11.25
CA TYR A 153 -6.56 1.75 10.46
C TYR A 153 -6.55 0.53 11.38
N LEU A 154 -7.70 -0.14 11.49
CA LEU A 154 -7.94 -1.19 12.46
C LEU A 154 -8.25 -2.52 11.76
N GLN A 155 -7.65 -3.60 12.26
CA GLN A 155 -7.83 -4.96 11.76
C GLN A 155 -7.87 -5.95 12.94
N ASP A 156 -8.41 -7.16 12.74
CA ASP A 156 -8.47 -8.22 13.76
C ASP A 156 -7.76 -9.52 13.39
N TRP A 157 -7.02 -9.55 12.29
CA TRP A 157 -6.48 -10.79 11.75
C TRP A 157 -5.30 -11.38 12.56
N LEU A 158 -4.76 -10.62 13.53
CA LEU A 158 -3.78 -11.06 14.52
C LEU A 158 -4.32 -10.95 15.95
N TYR A 159 -5.62 -11.09 16.15
CA TYR A 159 -6.27 -10.89 17.44
C TYR A 159 -5.88 -11.93 18.49
N TYR A 160 -5.74 -13.20 18.13
CA TYR A 160 -5.34 -14.26 19.04
C TYR A 160 -3.84 -14.48 19.05
N ASP A 161 -3.29 -14.98 20.16
CA ASP A 161 -1.89 -15.40 20.27
C ASP A 161 -1.53 -16.59 19.37
N THR A 162 -2.55 -17.32 18.90
CA THR A 162 -2.44 -18.40 17.91
C THR A 162 -2.47 -17.91 16.46
N ASP A 163 -2.81 -16.64 16.22
CA ASP A 163 -2.75 -16.06 14.87
C ASP A 163 -1.29 -15.82 14.50
N TYR A 164 -0.89 -16.40 13.37
CA TYR A 164 0.49 -16.30 12.89
C TYR A 164 0.55 -15.87 11.42
N ASN A 165 1.54 -15.02 11.13
CA ASN A 165 1.93 -14.65 9.78
C ASN A 165 3.42 -14.30 9.76
N TRP A 166 4.09 -14.42 8.62
CA TRP A 166 5.49 -14.05 8.43
C TRP A 166 5.81 -12.58 8.81
N ARG A 167 4.80 -11.70 8.78
CA ARG A 167 4.93 -10.30 9.21
C ARG A 167 5.27 -10.14 10.69
N LEU A 168 5.13 -11.18 11.48
CA LEU A 168 5.54 -11.22 12.89
C LEU A 168 7.06 -11.41 13.06
N GLU A 169 7.76 -11.81 11.99
CA GLU A 169 9.19 -12.09 12.04
C GLU A 169 9.99 -10.87 11.54
N GLU A 170 10.73 -10.22 12.45
CA GLU A 170 11.53 -9.01 12.14
C GLU A 170 12.53 -9.22 10.99
N GLY A 171 13.13 -10.40 10.89
CA GLY A 171 14.05 -10.72 9.79
C GLY A 171 13.41 -10.75 8.42
N ILE A 172 12.08 -10.75 8.35
CA ILE A 172 11.30 -10.77 7.10
C ILE A 172 10.56 -9.45 6.90
N SER A 173 9.89 -8.95 7.95
CA SER A 173 9.02 -7.78 7.84
C SER A 173 9.72 -6.45 8.13
N GLY A 174 10.84 -6.45 8.85
CA GLY A 174 11.47 -5.28 9.43
C GLY A 174 11.08 -5.08 10.90
N THR A 175 11.56 -4.00 11.51
CA THR A 175 11.44 -3.70 12.94
C THR A 175 10.09 -3.13 13.37
N SER A 176 9.19 -2.84 12.43
CA SER A 176 7.82 -2.38 12.66
C SER A 176 6.84 -3.28 11.93
N ARG A 177 5.66 -3.47 12.49
CA ARG A 177 4.60 -4.28 11.90
C ARG A 177 3.32 -3.48 11.64
N ALA A 178 2.57 -3.12 12.68
CA ALA A 178 1.28 -2.42 12.48
C ALA A 178 1.47 -1.05 11.81
N VAL A 179 2.47 -0.28 12.21
CA VAL A 179 2.77 1.03 11.60
C VAL A 179 3.26 0.86 10.17
N ALA A 180 4.21 -0.05 9.91
CA ALA A 180 4.75 -0.28 8.57
C ALA A 180 3.74 -0.93 7.61
N ASP A 181 2.90 -1.86 8.10
CA ASP A 181 1.95 -2.59 7.27
C ASP A 181 0.69 -1.76 6.95
N ILE A 182 0.09 -1.11 7.96
CA ILE A 182 -1.18 -0.41 7.80
C ILE A 182 -1.08 1.09 8.09
N GLY A 183 -0.21 1.55 9.01
CA GLY A 183 0.00 2.96 9.28
C GLY A 183 0.55 3.73 8.09
N SER A 184 1.46 3.11 7.32
CA SER A 184 1.99 3.69 6.08
C SER A 184 0.90 4.02 5.06
N HIS A 185 -0.11 3.17 4.90
CA HIS A 185 -1.25 3.43 4.03
C HIS A 185 -2.06 4.65 4.48
N TRP A 186 -2.32 4.77 5.79
CA TRP A 186 -3.06 5.91 6.33
C TRP A 186 -2.30 7.22 6.12
N CYS A 187 -1.02 7.25 6.46
CA CYS A 187 -0.15 8.42 6.29
C CYS A 187 0.01 8.82 4.83
N ASP A 188 0.26 7.84 3.95
CA ASP A 188 0.32 8.06 2.51
C ASP A 188 -0.96 8.68 1.96
N LEU A 189 -2.11 8.15 2.38
CA LEU A 189 -3.41 8.56 1.87
C LEU A 189 -3.76 9.99 2.25
N VAL A 190 -3.59 10.38 3.53
CA VAL A 190 -3.92 11.75 3.96
C VAL A 190 -2.96 12.79 3.38
N GLN A 191 -1.67 12.45 3.23
CA GLN A 191 -0.71 13.31 2.53
C GLN A 191 -1.06 13.46 1.04
N PHE A 192 -1.49 12.39 0.39
CA PHE A 192 -1.92 12.42 -1.01
C PHE A 192 -3.15 13.31 -1.23
N ILE A 193 -4.15 13.22 -0.35
CA ILE A 193 -5.39 14.00 -0.45
C ILE A 193 -5.10 15.48 -0.22
N THR A 194 -4.40 15.80 0.84
CA THR A 194 -4.20 17.19 1.29
C THR A 194 -3.05 17.91 0.58
N GLY A 195 -2.10 17.16 0.03
CA GLY A 195 -0.83 17.70 -0.46
C GLY A 195 0.15 18.09 0.65
N LEU A 196 -0.24 17.97 1.92
CA LEU A 196 0.58 18.36 3.07
C LEU A 196 1.53 17.24 3.48
N ARG A 197 2.78 17.58 3.80
CA ARG A 197 3.75 16.62 4.35
C ARG A 197 3.67 16.59 5.87
N ILE A 198 3.76 15.38 6.44
CA ILE A 198 3.98 15.20 7.88
C ILE A 198 5.40 15.65 8.18
N SER A 199 5.55 16.63 9.09
CA SER A 199 6.86 17.22 9.45
C SER A 199 7.42 16.67 10.76
N ARG A 200 6.55 16.26 11.69
CA ARG A 200 6.95 15.71 13.01
C ARG A 200 5.96 14.68 13.50
N VAL A 201 6.45 13.73 14.30
CA VAL A 201 5.64 12.67 14.93
C VAL A 201 5.96 12.55 16.43
N PHE A 202 4.92 12.21 17.22
CA PHE A 202 5.06 11.72 18.59
C PHE A 202 4.24 10.44 18.73
N ALA A 203 4.84 9.34 19.21
CA ALA A 203 4.23 8.02 19.10
C ALA A 203 4.31 7.21 20.39
N ASP A 204 3.24 6.43 20.65
CA ASP A 204 3.20 5.35 21.62
C ASP A 204 2.83 4.04 20.92
N LEU A 205 3.69 3.02 21.08
CA LEU A 205 3.56 1.70 20.47
C LEU A 205 3.41 0.62 21.54
N VAL A 206 2.60 -0.39 21.25
CA VAL A 206 2.38 -1.49 22.21
C VAL A 206 2.36 -2.85 21.51
N THR A 207 3.02 -3.82 22.13
CA THR A 207 2.95 -5.24 21.80
C THR A 207 2.17 -5.95 22.92
N PHE A 208 0.91 -6.30 22.67
CA PHE A 208 0.06 -6.99 23.64
C PHE A 208 0.43 -8.47 23.75
N HIS A 209 0.65 -9.14 22.62
CA HIS A 209 1.05 -10.54 22.56
C HIS A 209 2.58 -10.64 22.48
N LYS A 210 3.25 -10.72 23.65
CA LYS A 210 4.71 -10.83 23.73
C LYS A 210 5.25 -12.17 23.18
N THR A 211 4.39 -13.17 23.04
CA THR A 211 4.71 -14.46 22.41
C THR A 211 3.54 -14.92 21.56
N ARG A 212 3.83 -15.61 20.46
CA ARG A 212 2.81 -16.22 19.59
C ARG A 212 3.20 -17.64 19.20
N GLU A 213 2.19 -18.43 18.87
CA GLU A 213 2.38 -19.80 18.41
C GLU A 213 2.74 -19.83 16.93
N LYS A 214 3.98 -20.25 16.60
CA LYS A 214 4.43 -20.45 15.22
C LYS A 214 4.03 -21.85 14.76
N PRO A 215 3.13 -22.00 13.78
CA PRO A 215 2.76 -23.29 13.23
C PRO A 215 3.94 -23.93 12.48
N ARG A 216 3.98 -25.26 12.45
CA ARG A 216 5.03 -26.01 11.74
C ARG A 216 4.91 -25.93 10.21
N GLN A 217 3.72 -25.66 9.70
CA GLN A 217 3.44 -25.52 8.27
C GLN A 217 3.21 -24.06 7.91
N ALA A 218 3.55 -23.68 6.69
CA ALA A 218 3.29 -22.34 6.17
C ALA A 218 1.79 -22.03 6.23
N VAL A 219 1.47 -20.85 6.76
CA VAL A 219 0.09 -20.35 6.87
C VAL A 219 -0.16 -19.40 5.70
N GLU A 220 -1.26 -19.63 4.98
CA GLU A 220 -1.70 -18.70 3.97
C GLU A 220 -2.30 -17.43 4.61
N THR A 221 -1.87 -16.29 4.12
CA THR A 221 -2.36 -14.98 4.58
C THR A 221 -3.86 -14.84 4.24
N PHE A 222 -4.66 -14.41 5.22
CA PHE A 222 -6.10 -14.15 5.09
C PHE A 222 -7.01 -15.35 4.76
N LYS A 223 -6.54 -16.58 4.80
CA LYS A 223 -7.45 -17.73 4.85
C LYS A 223 -8.09 -17.81 6.22
N GLY A 224 -9.44 -17.94 6.23
CA GLY A 224 -10.27 -17.95 7.43
C GLY A 224 -9.79 -18.95 8.49
N LYS A 225 -10.14 -18.67 9.73
CA LYS A 225 -9.72 -19.41 10.93
C LYS A 225 -10.34 -20.81 10.97
N GLU A 226 -9.76 -21.76 10.29
CA GLU A 226 -9.93 -23.15 10.73
C GLU A 226 -9.14 -23.29 12.05
N LYS A 227 -9.83 -23.63 13.15
CA LYS A 227 -9.19 -24.05 14.39
C LYS A 227 -8.32 -25.25 14.08
N LYS A 228 -7.06 -25.01 13.74
CA LYS A 228 -6.09 -26.08 13.51
C LYS A 228 -5.71 -26.69 14.85
N GLY A 229 -5.76 -28.00 14.85
CA GLY A 229 -5.63 -28.85 16.00
C GLY A 229 -4.41 -28.61 16.89
N THR A 230 -4.52 -29.11 18.10
CA THR A 230 -3.65 -29.18 19.26
C THR A 230 -2.25 -29.82 19.04
N GLY A 231 -1.60 -29.55 17.91
CA GLY A 231 -0.18 -29.89 17.73
C GLY A 231 0.68 -28.91 18.53
N ARG A 232 1.72 -29.40 19.24
CA ARG A 232 2.70 -28.57 19.94
C ARG A 232 3.28 -27.52 18.99
N ALA A 233 2.75 -26.29 19.02
CA ALA A 233 3.29 -25.14 18.30
C ALA A 233 4.50 -24.60 19.08
N ASN A 234 5.51 -24.13 18.38
CA ASN A 234 6.64 -23.46 19.02
C ASN A 234 6.23 -22.01 19.32
N LYS A 235 6.28 -21.60 20.59
CA LYS A 235 6.11 -20.19 20.95
C LYS A 235 7.35 -19.40 20.51
N ILE A 236 7.12 -18.31 19.81
CA ILE A 236 8.17 -17.36 19.40
C ILE A 236 7.96 -16.02 20.12
N PRO A 237 9.04 -15.32 20.51
CA PRO A 237 8.94 -13.96 21.03
C PRO A 237 8.52 -13.00 19.91
N ILE A 238 7.75 -11.96 20.27
CA ILE A 238 7.29 -10.90 19.36
C ILE A 238 7.78 -9.57 19.90
N HIS A 239 8.49 -8.82 19.07
CA HIS A 239 9.04 -7.51 19.39
C HIS A 239 8.40 -6.37 18.61
N THR A 240 7.71 -6.68 17.50
CA THR A 240 6.98 -5.71 16.70
C THR A 240 5.62 -5.37 17.32
N GLU A 241 5.18 -4.15 17.14
CA GLU A 241 3.97 -3.62 17.75
C GLU A 241 2.67 -4.23 17.18
N ASP A 242 1.70 -4.53 18.05
CA ASP A 242 0.32 -4.90 17.69
C ASP A 242 -0.53 -3.66 17.38
N ALA A 243 -0.24 -2.53 18.06
CA ALA A 243 -0.94 -1.26 17.90
C ALA A 243 -0.02 -0.07 18.16
N ALA A 244 -0.40 1.08 17.62
CA ALA A 244 0.25 2.36 17.86
C ALA A 244 -0.77 3.51 17.82
N SER A 245 -0.52 4.55 18.64
CA SER A 245 -1.17 5.86 18.54
C SER A 245 -0.11 6.91 18.25
N VAL A 246 -0.34 7.73 17.24
CA VAL A 246 0.66 8.68 16.74
C VAL A 246 0.05 10.07 16.57
N LEU A 247 0.64 11.07 17.24
CA LEU A 247 0.36 12.47 17.02
C LEU A 247 1.22 13.00 15.88
N LEU A 248 0.66 13.87 15.06
CA LEU A 248 1.27 14.41 13.85
C LEU A 248 1.29 15.95 13.87
N GLN A 249 2.34 16.51 13.28
CA GLN A 249 2.37 17.90 12.82
C GLN A 249 2.64 17.92 11.33
N PHE A 250 1.91 18.76 10.61
CA PHE A 250 2.09 18.97 9.18
C PHE A 250 2.86 20.26 8.91
N GLU A 251 3.43 20.39 7.71
CA GLU A 251 4.29 21.52 7.34
C GLU A 251 3.59 22.88 7.36
N ASN A 252 2.25 22.91 7.16
CA ASN A 252 1.45 24.13 7.25
C ASN A 252 1.03 24.50 8.69
N GLY A 253 1.41 23.68 9.70
CA GLY A 253 0.99 23.87 11.09
C GLY A 253 -0.25 23.08 11.51
N ALA A 254 -0.95 22.41 10.59
CA ALA A 254 -2.06 21.52 10.94
C ALA A 254 -1.59 20.41 11.90
N ARG A 255 -2.54 19.90 12.68
CA ARG A 255 -2.33 18.80 13.63
C ARG A 255 -3.00 17.54 13.13
N GLY A 256 -2.53 16.40 13.62
CA GLY A 256 -3.21 15.15 13.33
C GLY A 256 -2.98 14.09 14.39
N VAL A 257 -3.79 13.04 14.31
CA VAL A 257 -3.65 11.86 15.14
C VAL A 257 -4.18 10.64 14.38
N PHE A 258 -3.47 9.55 14.44
CA PHE A 258 -4.00 8.28 13.97
C PHE A 258 -3.68 7.13 14.93
N THR A 259 -4.54 6.12 14.90
CA THR A 259 -4.33 4.86 15.61
C THR A 259 -4.31 3.71 14.61
N VAL A 260 -3.35 2.80 14.78
CA VAL A 260 -3.32 1.53 14.05
C VAL A 260 -3.38 0.35 15.00
N SER A 261 -4.07 -0.71 14.59
CA SER A 261 -4.13 -1.94 15.40
C SER A 261 -4.46 -3.14 14.51
N GLN A 262 -3.79 -4.26 14.77
CA GLN A 262 -4.08 -5.55 14.13
C GLN A 262 -4.78 -6.53 15.08
N VAL A 263 -5.22 -6.03 16.25
CA VAL A 263 -5.89 -6.79 17.32
C VAL A 263 -7.24 -6.19 17.72
N SER A 264 -7.89 -5.46 16.82
CA SER A 264 -9.18 -4.80 17.05
C SER A 264 -10.34 -5.71 16.60
N ALA A 265 -10.88 -6.49 17.53
CA ALA A 265 -11.94 -7.46 17.25
C ALA A 265 -13.11 -6.86 16.45
N GLY A 266 -13.53 -7.56 15.40
CA GLY A 266 -14.64 -7.14 14.53
C GLY A 266 -14.26 -6.20 13.39
N ARG A 267 -13.09 -5.55 13.43
CA ARG A 267 -12.61 -4.69 12.33
C ARG A 267 -11.82 -5.53 11.33
N LYS A 268 -12.30 -5.59 10.08
CA LYS A 268 -11.67 -6.45 9.06
C LYS A 268 -10.61 -5.72 8.26
N ASN A 269 -10.92 -4.50 7.81
CA ASN A 269 -10.00 -3.65 7.07
C ASN A 269 -10.39 -2.17 7.21
N HIS A 270 -10.66 -1.72 8.43
CA HIS A 270 -11.28 -0.45 8.74
C HIS A 270 -10.27 0.69 8.73
N LEU A 271 -9.92 1.18 7.53
CA LEU A 271 -9.21 2.43 7.34
C LEU A 271 -10.24 3.56 7.26
N TRP A 272 -10.15 4.51 8.18
CA TRP A 272 -11.01 5.69 8.23
C TRP A 272 -10.18 6.93 8.51
N PHE A 273 -10.57 8.04 7.90
CA PHE A 273 -10.01 9.34 8.20
C PHE A 273 -11.05 10.44 8.08
N GLU A 274 -10.82 11.55 8.80
CA GLU A 274 -11.51 12.82 8.65
C GLU A 274 -10.47 13.94 8.52
N ILE A 275 -10.75 14.87 7.61
CA ILE A 275 -9.92 16.05 7.32
C ILE A 275 -10.78 17.26 7.54
N ASP A 276 -10.43 18.08 8.55
CA ASP A 276 -11.14 19.27 8.97
C ASP A 276 -10.47 20.51 8.39
N GLY A 277 -11.19 21.24 7.57
CA GLY A 277 -10.76 22.50 7.00
C GLY A 277 -11.59 23.70 7.50
N SER A 278 -11.14 24.90 7.17
CA SER A 278 -11.82 26.15 7.57
C SER A 278 -13.16 26.37 6.89
N HIS A 279 -13.42 25.71 5.75
CA HIS A 279 -14.69 25.84 5.02
C HIS A 279 -15.61 24.64 5.24
N LYS A 280 -15.08 23.44 5.26
CA LYS A 280 -15.81 22.18 5.46
C LYS A 280 -14.85 21.06 5.86
N ALA A 281 -15.42 19.95 6.34
CA ALA A 281 -14.71 18.72 6.59
C ALA A 281 -15.07 17.65 5.54
N LEU A 282 -14.23 16.64 5.41
CA LEU A 282 -14.55 15.41 4.68
C LEU A 282 -14.08 14.18 5.45
N ALA A 283 -14.84 13.07 5.32
CA ALA A 283 -14.46 11.79 5.90
C ALA A 283 -14.75 10.64 4.94
N TRP A 284 -13.92 9.59 5.05
CA TRP A 284 -14.07 8.40 4.22
C TRP A 284 -13.75 7.13 5.00
N ASN A 285 -14.46 6.04 4.66
CA ASN A 285 -14.30 4.72 5.24
C ASN A 285 -14.04 3.69 4.13
N GLN A 286 -12.95 2.95 4.26
CA GLN A 286 -12.55 1.94 3.27
C GLN A 286 -13.53 0.75 3.22
N GLU A 287 -14.20 0.40 4.34
CA GLU A 287 -15.21 -0.66 4.34
C GLU A 287 -16.54 -0.22 3.69
N GLU A 288 -16.72 1.11 3.47
CA GLU A 288 -17.85 1.73 2.76
C GLU A 288 -17.34 2.67 1.65
N PRO A 289 -16.51 2.20 0.71
CA PRO A 289 -15.68 3.07 -0.13
C PRO A 289 -16.45 3.88 -1.16
N ASN A 290 -17.73 3.61 -1.34
CA ASN A 290 -18.59 4.27 -2.33
C ASN A 290 -19.35 5.48 -1.76
N GLN A 291 -18.98 5.95 -0.57
CA GLN A 291 -19.54 7.11 0.11
C GLN A 291 -18.41 8.02 0.60
N LEU A 292 -18.56 9.32 0.41
CA LEU A 292 -17.71 10.38 0.96
C LEU A 292 -18.60 11.35 1.74
N TRP A 293 -18.37 11.47 3.03
CA TRP A 293 -19.08 12.43 3.87
C TRP A 293 -18.45 13.81 3.76
N LEU A 294 -19.30 14.85 3.66
CA LEU A 294 -18.93 16.26 3.72
C LEU A 294 -19.65 16.93 4.88
N GLY A 295 -18.87 17.55 5.77
CA GLY A 295 -19.37 18.26 6.94
C GLY A 295 -19.41 19.76 6.73
N TYR A 296 -20.53 20.39 7.06
CA TYR A 296 -20.75 21.83 6.92
C TYR A 296 -21.19 22.44 8.25
N ARG A 297 -20.76 23.69 8.51
CA ARG A 297 -21.20 24.46 9.67
C ARG A 297 -22.56 25.11 9.46
N GLU A 298 -22.82 25.62 8.26
CA GLU A 298 -23.95 26.51 7.98
C GLU A 298 -25.16 25.82 7.31
N LYS A 299 -25.02 24.52 6.98
CA LYS A 299 -26.08 23.71 6.39
C LYS A 299 -25.98 22.25 6.82
N GLY A 300 -26.92 21.42 6.40
CA GLY A 300 -26.87 19.97 6.64
C GLY A 300 -25.67 19.33 5.96
N ASN A 301 -25.13 18.27 6.57
CA ASN A 301 -24.04 17.48 5.99
C ASN A 301 -24.52 16.73 4.75
N GLU A 302 -23.59 16.40 3.87
CA GLU A 302 -23.83 15.69 2.61
C GLU A 302 -23.08 14.38 2.55
N ILE A 303 -23.61 13.41 1.80
CA ILE A 303 -22.90 12.21 1.40
C ILE A 303 -22.83 12.18 -0.12
N ILE A 304 -21.62 12.28 -0.67
CA ILE A 304 -21.37 12.06 -2.09
C ILE A 304 -21.27 10.55 -2.31
N ILE A 305 -22.15 10.01 -3.13
CA ILE A 305 -22.07 8.62 -3.57
C ILE A 305 -21.14 8.49 -4.79
N LYS A 306 -20.48 7.34 -4.94
CA LYS A 306 -19.66 7.06 -6.11
C LYS A 306 -20.57 6.94 -7.35
N ASP A 307 -20.55 7.98 -8.15
CA ASP A 307 -21.16 8.04 -9.47
C ASP A 307 -20.28 8.91 -10.37
N PRO A 308 -19.86 8.44 -11.57
CA PRO A 308 -19.00 9.21 -12.46
C PRO A 308 -19.53 10.61 -12.79
N SER A 309 -20.86 10.81 -12.82
CA SER A 309 -21.48 12.11 -13.11
C SER A 309 -21.30 13.13 -11.98
N LEU A 310 -21.14 12.66 -10.74
CA LEU A 310 -20.99 13.49 -9.54
C LEU A 310 -19.53 13.78 -9.18
N LEU A 311 -18.58 13.04 -9.78
CA LEU A 311 -17.16 13.19 -9.48
C LEU A 311 -16.53 14.35 -10.26
N ASP A 312 -15.46 14.94 -9.69
CA ASP A 312 -14.60 15.86 -10.42
C ASP A 312 -14.07 15.22 -11.72
N LYS A 313 -13.83 16.04 -12.75
CA LYS A 313 -13.39 15.57 -14.06
C LYS A 313 -12.12 14.72 -14.00
N LYS A 314 -11.18 15.02 -13.08
CA LYS A 314 -9.95 14.25 -12.92
C LYS A 314 -10.16 12.94 -12.13
N ALA A 315 -11.20 12.85 -11.32
CA ALA A 315 -11.56 11.65 -10.57
C ALA A 315 -12.39 10.65 -11.40
N ARG A 316 -13.16 11.13 -12.38
CA ARG A 316 -14.03 10.29 -13.24
C ARG A 316 -13.36 9.09 -13.88
N PRO A 317 -12.12 9.18 -14.40
CA PRO A 317 -11.46 8.03 -15.03
C PRO A 317 -11.24 6.82 -14.11
N TYR A 318 -11.29 7.02 -12.79
CA TYR A 318 -11.12 5.96 -11.80
C TYR A 318 -12.43 5.24 -11.45
N ALA A 319 -13.59 5.78 -11.84
CA ALA A 319 -14.91 5.16 -11.67
C ALA A 319 -15.35 4.51 -12.98
N HIS A 320 -15.42 3.18 -13.01
CA HIS A 320 -15.69 2.41 -14.23
C HIS A 320 -17.14 1.98 -14.37
N TYR A 321 -17.92 2.09 -13.30
CA TYR A 321 -19.32 1.68 -13.26
C TYR A 321 -20.23 2.83 -12.82
N PRO A 322 -21.50 2.89 -13.29
CA PRO A 322 -22.44 3.92 -12.87
C PRO A 322 -22.74 3.84 -11.37
N GLY A 323 -23.42 4.85 -10.86
CA GLY A 323 -23.91 4.86 -9.48
C GLY A 323 -24.73 3.61 -9.15
N GLY A 324 -24.69 3.18 -7.89
CA GLY A 324 -25.36 1.95 -7.43
C GLY A 324 -24.63 0.64 -7.75
N HIS A 325 -23.52 0.69 -8.51
CA HIS A 325 -22.64 -0.47 -8.76
C HIS A 325 -21.35 -0.29 -7.95
N PRO A 326 -21.18 -0.99 -6.83
CA PRO A 326 -20.03 -0.80 -5.94
C PRO A 326 -18.69 -1.10 -6.64
N GLU A 327 -17.70 -0.24 -6.39
CA GLU A 327 -16.29 -0.46 -6.69
C GLU A 327 -15.52 -0.52 -5.37
N GLY A 328 -14.50 -1.35 -5.28
CA GLY A 328 -13.85 -1.64 -4.00
C GLY A 328 -12.38 -2.01 -4.14
N TYR A 329 -11.89 -2.84 -3.20
CA TYR A 329 -10.48 -3.19 -3.12
C TYR A 329 -9.84 -3.66 -4.45
N PRO A 330 -10.48 -4.51 -5.27
CA PRO A 330 -9.88 -4.95 -6.54
C PRO A 330 -9.71 -3.83 -7.58
N ASP A 331 -10.43 -2.72 -7.43
CA ASP A 331 -10.39 -1.60 -8.38
C ASP A 331 -9.23 -0.63 -8.09
N GLY A 332 -8.80 -0.51 -6.83
CA GLY A 332 -7.65 0.31 -6.46
C GLY A 332 -6.36 -0.12 -7.17
N PRO A 333 -5.87 -1.36 -7.02
CA PRO A 333 -4.71 -1.86 -7.76
C PRO A 333 -4.88 -1.76 -9.27
N LYS A 334 -6.06 -2.12 -9.81
CA LYS A 334 -6.34 -2.00 -11.25
C LYS A 334 -6.11 -0.58 -11.74
N ASN A 335 -6.64 0.42 -11.04
CA ASN A 335 -6.52 1.82 -11.42
C ASN A 335 -5.07 2.32 -11.38
N LEU A 336 -4.32 1.97 -10.31
CA LEU A 336 -2.88 2.23 -10.25
C LEU A 336 -2.15 1.61 -11.44
N PHE A 337 -2.46 0.36 -11.77
CA PHE A 337 -1.80 -0.34 -12.87
C PHE A 337 -2.14 0.27 -14.23
N ILE A 338 -3.37 0.74 -14.43
CA ILE A 338 -3.75 1.50 -15.63
C ILE A 338 -2.84 2.72 -15.78
N ASP A 339 -2.66 3.52 -14.74
CA ASP A 339 -1.82 4.72 -14.79
C ASP A 339 -0.35 4.38 -15.01
N PHE A 340 0.17 3.36 -14.32
CA PHE A 340 1.54 2.88 -14.47
C PHE A 340 1.84 2.43 -15.90
N TYR A 341 0.99 1.59 -16.49
CA TYR A 341 1.18 1.09 -17.84
C TYR A 341 0.91 2.15 -18.93
N ASN A 342 -0.04 3.05 -18.72
CA ASN A 342 -0.25 4.20 -19.60
C ASN A 342 0.97 5.12 -19.63
N PHE A 343 1.63 5.33 -18.48
CA PHE A 343 2.86 6.11 -18.45
C PHE A 343 3.98 5.41 -19.22
N ILE A 344 4.18 4.10 -19.05
CA ILE A 344 5.17 3.34 -19.83
C ILE A 344 4.87 3.44 -21.33
N ARG A 345 3.64 3.20 -21.74
CA ARG A 345 3.20 3.26 -23.15
C ARG A 345 3.32 4.63 -23.79
N SER A 346 3.23 5.68 -22.98
CA SER A 346 3.41 7.05 -23.47
C SER A 346 4.86 7.37 -23.91
N GLY A 347 5.82 6.52 -23.59
CA GLY A 347 7.24 6.74 -23.85
C GLY A 347 7.85 7.92 -23.09
N LYS A 348 7.12 8.50 -22.13
CA LYS A 348 7.59 9.61 -21.31
C LYS A 348 8.80 9.18 -20.48
N ASN A 349 9.81 10.04 -20.44
CA ASN A 349 10.99 9.78 -19.62
C ASN A 349 10.72 10.12 -18.15
N PRO A 350 10.74 9.14 -17.22
CA PRO A 350 10.47 9.39 -15.79
C PRO A 350 11.52 10.25 -15.10
N LEU A 351 12.70 10.45 -15.70
CA LEU A 351 13.73 11.38 -15.20
C LEU A 351 13.39 12.84 -15.49
N LYS A 352 12.46 13.11 -16.40
CA LYS A 352 12.05 14.46 -16.83
C LYS A 352 10.61 14.81 -16.46
N ILE A 353 9.75 13.81 -16.41
CA ILE A 353 8.31 13.96 -16.17
C ILE A 353 7.94 13.07 -14.99
N GLN A 354 7.51 13.69 -13.91
CA GLN A 354 7.04 12.94 -12.74
C GLN A 354 5.67 12.32 -13.05
N PRO A 355 5.48 11.01 -12.81
CA PRO A 355 4.17 10.39 -12.94
C PRO A 355 3.22 10.85 -11.82
N ASP A 356 1.92 10.80 -12.08
CA ASP A 356 0.88 11.09 -11.06
C ASP A 356 0.42 9.80 -10.34
N PHE A 357 1.38 8.95 -9.99
CA PHE A 357 1.19 7.80 -9.13
C PHE A 357 2.38 7.67 -8.16
N PRO A 358 2.21 6.95 -7.03
CA PRO A 358 3.26 6.83 -6.03
C PRO A 358 4.47 6.07 -6.59
N THR A 359 5.62 6.70 -6.48
CA THR A 359 6.92 6.19 -6.92
C THR A 359 7.74 5.69 -5.73
N PHE A 360 8.95 5.26 -5.97
CA PHE A 360 9.89 4.93 -4.90
C PHE A 360 10.27 6.13 -4.01
N ALA A 361 9.99 7.37 -4.46
CA ALA A 361 10.16 8.55 -3.61
C ALA A 361 9.16 8.55 -2.45
N GLU A 362 7.88 8.30 -2.74
CA GLU A 362 6.84 8.14 -1.71
C GLU A 362 7.13 6.93 -0.82
N GLY A 363 7.55 5.81 -1.42
CA GLY A 363 7.95 4.63 -0.64
C GLY A 363 9.10 4.88 0.32
N HIS A 364 10.12 5.65 -0.09
CA HIS A 364 11.20 6.06 0.80
C HIS A 364 10.73 6.98 1.91
N TRP A 365 9.85 7.94 1.58
CA TRP A 365 9.28 8.85 2.57
C TRP A 365 8.51 8.08 3.66
N GLU A 366 7.69 7.10 3.29
CA GLU A 366 6.94 6.29 4.24
C GLU A 366 7.86 5.42 5.12
N ILE A 367 8.96 4.89 4.60
CA ILE A 367 9.96 4.20 5.43
C ILE A 367 10.58 5.15 6.47
N LYS A 368 10.94 6.38 6.07
CA LYS A 368 11.45 7.40 7.00
C LYS A 368 10.42 7.75 8.07
N MET A 369 9.15 7.85 7.70
CA MET A 369 8.05 8.09 8.65
C MET A 369 7.94 6.95 9.66
N VAL A 370 7.99 5.68 9.23
CA VAL A 370 7.99 4.51 10.12
C VAL A 370 9.18 4.55 11.09
N GLU A 371 10.40 4.83 10.60
CA GLU A 371 11.58 4.96 11.45
C GLU A 371 11.47 6.10 12.46
N ALA A 372 10.88 7.25 12.06
CA ALA A 372 10.65 8.37 12.96
C ALA A 372 9.62 8.03 14.06
N VAL A 373 8.57 7.28 13.73
CA VAL A 373 7.58 6.77 14.69
C VAL A 373 8.25 5.82 15.71
N LEU A 374 9.08 4.88 15.26
CA LEU A 374 9.83 3.99 16.14
C LEU A 374 10.80 4.77 17.05
N GLU A 375 11.50 5.76 16.50
CA GLU A 375 12.42 6.60 17.27
C GLU A 375 11.68 7.44 18.30
N SER A 376 10.53 8.01 17.94
CA SER A 376 9.69 8.80 18.85
C SER A 376 9.23 7.96 20.03
N HIS A 377 8.76 6.74 19.78
CA HIS A 377 8.36 5.81 20.85
C HIS A 377 9.53 5.50 21.80
N ARG A 378 10.72 5.18 21.25
CA ARG A 378 11.90 4.87 22.06
C ARG A 378 12.39 6.04 22.90
N SER A 379 12.45 7.21 22.30
CA SER A 379 12.98 8.41 22.92
C SER A 379 11.95 9.18 23.77
N GLN A 380 10.66 8.87 23.62
CA GLN A 380 9.53 9.60 24.25
C GLN A 380 9.56 11.11 23.94
N LYS A 381 9.88 11.45 22.68
CA LYS A 381 10.01 12.82 22.18
C LYS A 381 9.40 12.97 20.79
N TRP A 382 9.08 14.20 20.43
CA TRP A 382 8.78 14.57 19.05
C TRP A 382 10.02 14.36 18.19
N VAL A 383 9.84 13.70 17.05
CA VAL A 383 10.88 13.45 16.04
C VAL A 383 10.50 14.15 14.74
N ASP A 384 11.46 14.93 14.20
CA ASP A 384 11.29 15.63 12.92
C ASP A 384 11.54 14.67 11.75
N LEU A 385 10.67 14.71 10.74
CA LEU A 385 10.92 14.07 9.45
C LEU A 385 11.73 15.03 8.56
N LYS A 386 12.94 14.60 8.20
CA LYS A 386 13.89 15.38 7.38
C LYS A 386 14.12 14.72 6.03
#